data_074fbaecc96eb80f8000c2ba98b43e5b
#
_entry.id   074fbaecc96eb80f8000c2ba98b43e5b
#
_cell.length_a   1.000
_cell.length_b   1.000
_cell.length_c   1.000
_cell.angle_alpha   90.00
_cell.angle_beta   90.00
_cell.angle_gamma   90.00
#
_symmetry.space_group_name_H-M   'P 1'
#
loop_
_entity.id
_entity.type
_entity.pdbx_description
1 polymer ?
#
loop_
_entity_poly.entity_id
_entity_poly.type
_entity_poly.pdbx_seq_one_letter_code
_entity_poly.pdbx_strand_id
1 'polypeptide(L)'
;MKKLVLLCLFVLSIGFALFNFQGLAGKGEFDSIILDFKEDVPIARLSEEVQGLSSKYNRQVDLNSLFSINDRIYIIKGDKKTLKELKRSPLVKDTEYIEANYTYKALEVPNDPDYNKQWNFRAINVEQAWDETKGEGVTVAVIDTGVSKVPDLKLTKFVKGYDFVNNKEDASDDNGHGTHVAGTIAQSTNNGYGVAGIAYEASIMPLKVLSSSGGGTIADIAEAIKFAADNDADIINMSLGGGGASNMLEEAIKYAHGKGVTIIAAAGNEGRNAASYPARYPDVISVAATDAAGDKAAYSNFGAGVDIAAPGGTGMDTPGSIWQNTINPKSEEDPSEPESKFAGFQGTSMAAPHVAGVSALIRSTGVDTPDEILNILKQSSRKVSEDHLNHFGAGHLDANAAVQLALKGKITFNDFFRWLRQSGYLNLRFWIDGGAVALLPKLGMVIGSYLLAWFMRNYLPFTFGLNSGLIFGSSGLFFLQGLYWFDLPQWPMRLFGSSLPELGNVVFGNANFNPLFASVLIPFALVALFLGHPSFKWFAIGSCIGVAACLGISAVVDPGIWLLGNGAIARSYLLVNAALCLGLAYVASQRASER
;
A
#
# COMPACT_ATOMS: atom_id res chain seq x y z
N MET A 1 -26.42 -5.53 -41.98
CA MET A 1 -25.11 -6.05 -41.53
C MET A 1 -24.54 -5.27 -40.32
N LYS A 2 -24.28 -3.94 -40.41
CA LYS A 2 -23.68 -3.18 -39.28
C LYS A 2 -24.46 -3.28 -37.95
N LYS A 3 -25.80 -3.25 -37.99
CA LYS A 3 -26.66 -3.37 -36.78
C LYS A 3 -26.59 -4.76 -36.13
N LEU A 4 -26.47 -5.81 -36.93
CA LEU A 4 -26.34 -7.19 -36.47
C LEU A 4 -24.95 -7.40 -35.83
N VAL A 5 -23.88 -6.87 -36.43
CA VAL A 5 -22.53 -6.94 -35.91
C VAL A 5 -22.41 -6.22 -34.55
N LEU A 6 -23.03 -5.04 -34.41
CA LEU A 6 -23.08 -4.30 -33.14
C LEU A 6 -23.85 -5.05 -32.04
N LEU A 7 -24.98 -5.69 -32.42
CA LEU A 7 -25.73 -6.54 -31.50
C LEU A 7 -24.91 -7.77 -31.08
N CYS A 8 -24.21 -8.41 -32.01
CA CYS A 8 -23.32 -9.54 -31.70
C CYS A 8 -22.16 -9.12 -30.81
N LEU A 9 -21.52 -7.98 -31.06
CA LEU A 9 -20.46 -7.45 -30.23
C LEU A 9 -20.97 -7.10 -28.81
N PHE A 10 -22.17 -6.58 -28.70
CA PHE A 10 -22.80 -6.30 -27.41
C PHE A 10 -23.10 -7.59 -26.63
N VAL A 11 -23.71 -8.59 -27.27
CA VAL A 11 -23.99 -9.89 -26.66
C VAL A 11 -22.69 -10.60 -26.28
N LEU A 12 -21.65 -10.53 -27.13
CA LEU A 12 -20.33 -11.08 -26.85
C LEU A 12 -19.64 -10.33 -25.67
N SER A 13 -19.76 -9.02 -25.59
CA SER A 13 -19.18 -8.25 -24.48
C SER A 13 -19.90 -8.52 -23.15
N ILE A 14 -21.23 -8.67 -23.16
CA ILE A 14 -21.99 -9.14 -21.99
C ILE A 14 -21.63 -10.58 -21.64
N GLY A 15 -21.56 -11.49 -22.62
CA GLY A 15 -21.15 -12.87 -22.40
C GLY A 15 -19.74 -12.97 -21.84
N PHE A 16 -18.81 -12.18 -22.37
CA PHE A 16 -17.43 -12.09 -21.86
C PHE A 16 -17.38 -11.50 -20.45
N ALA A 17 -18.16 -10.45 -20.18
CA ALA A 17 -18.28 -9.86 -18.84
C ALA A 17 -18.86 -10.86 -17.83
N LEU A 18 -19.92 -11.59 -18.20
CA LEU A 18 -20.52 -12.62 -17.36
C LEU A 18 -19.63 -13.85 -17.16
N PHE A 19 -18.82 -14.20 -18.16
CA PHE A 19 -17.92 -15.35 -18.09
C PHE A 19 -16.66 -15.09 -17.24
N ASN A 20 -16.17 -13.84 -17.27
CA ASN A 20 -15.01 -13.41 -16.45
C ASN A 20 -15.39 -12.92 -15.05
N PHE A 21 -16.61 -13.13 -14.62
CA PHE A 21 -17.19 -12.63 -13.38
C PHE A 21 -16.71 -13.37 -12.11
N GLN A 22 -15.58 -14.04 -12.18
CA GLN A 22 -14.93 -14.59 -11.01
C GLN A 22 -13.98 -13.52 -10.44
N GLY A 23 -14.40 -12.95 -9.30
CA GLY A 23 -13.70 -11.87 -8.62
C GLY A 23 -12.18 -11.98 -8.64
N LEU A 24 -11.52 -10.85 -8.86
CA LEU A 24 -10.06 -10.68 -8.89
C LEU A 24 -9.42 -10.55 -7.50
N ALA A 25 -10.16 -10.84 -6.42
CA ALA A 25 -9.50 -11.18 -5.17
C ALA A 25 -8.58 -12.37 -5.45
N GLY A 26 -7.30 -12.24 -5.17
CA GLY A 26 -6.36 -13.33 -5.32
C GLY A 26 -7.01 -14.56 -4.73
N LYS A 27 -7.24 -15.60 -5.57
CA LYS A 27 -7.84 -16.83 -5.08
C LYS A 27 -6.83 -17.42 -4.14
N GLY A 28 -7.06 -17.27 -2.83
CA GLY A 28 -6.22 -17.82 -1.79
C GLY A 28 -5.93 -19.29 -2.07
N GLU A 29 -4.82 -19.77 -1.58
CA GLU A 29 -4.52 -21.21 -1.61
C GLU A 29 -5.46 -21.94 -0.67
N PHE A 30 -5.93 -23.10 -1.10
CA PHE A 30 -6.73 -23.99 -0.28
C PHE A 30 -6.38 -25.44 -0.64
N ASP A 31 -6.43 -26.30 0.34
CA ASP A 31 -6.24 -27.76 0.22
C ASP A 31 -7.48 -28.53 0.66
N SER A 32 -8.48 -27.84 1.13
CA SER A 32 -9.73 -28.41 1.64
C SER A 32 -10.94 -27.59 1.22
N ILE A 33 -12.11 -28.20 1.31
CA ILE A 33 -13.39 -27.67 0.85
C ILE A 33 -14.36 -27.73 2.01
N ILE A 34 -15.07 -26.65 2.24
CA ILE A 34 -16.14 -26.55 3.22
C ILE A 34 -17.44 -27.07 2.60
N LEU A 35 -18.11 -27.93 3.32
CA LEU A 35 -19.45 -28.45 3.03
C LEU A 35 -20.36 -28.05 4.20
N ASP A 36 -21.20 -27.08 3.98
CA ASP A 36 -22.17 -26.61 4.96
C ASP A 36 -23.53 -27.24 4.65
N PHE A 37 -23.90 -28.27 5.44
CA PHE A 37 -25.15 -28.98 5.24
C PHE A 37 -26.29 -28.27 5.98
N LYS A 38 -27.44 -28.18 5.33
CA LYS A 38 -28.66 -27.61 5.91
C LYS A 38 -29.08 -28.34 7.19
N GLU A 39 -29.55 -27.63 8.19
CA GLU A 39 -29.93 -28.18 9.47
C GLU A 39 -31.21 -29.03 9.40
N ASP A 40 -32.04 -28.87 8.37
CA ASP A 40 -33.25 -29.63 8.13
C ASP A 40 -33.00 -30.99 7.47
N VAL A 41 -31.80 -31.28 6.97
CA VAL A 41 -31.43 -32.59 6.42
C VAL A 41 -31.44 -33.65 7.52
N PRO A 42 -32.17 -34.78 7.36
CA PRO A 42 -32.19 -35.85 8.36
C PRO A 42 -30.78 -36.41 8.60
N ILE A 43 -30.41 -36.67 9.86
CA ILE A 43 -29.09 -37.17 10.26
C ILE A 43 -28.68 -38.46 9.50
N ALA A 44 -29.63 -39.34 9.26
CA ALA A 44 -29.39 -40.57 8.51
C ALA A 44 -28.90 -40.26 7.08
N ARG A 45 -29.56 -39.33 6.42
CA ARG A 45 -29.18 -38.88 5.06
C ARG A 45 -27.84 -38.14 5.06
N LEU A 46 -27.61 -37.28 6.04
CA LEU A 46 -26.32 -36.61 6.22
C LEU A 46 -25.17 -37.64 6.35
N SER A 47 -25.37 -38.68 7.15
CA SER A 47 -24.39 -39.75 7.32
C SER A 47 -24.13 -40.54 6.02
N GLU A 48 -25.18 -40.82 5.23
CA GLU A 48 -25.05 -41.44 3.92
C GLU A 48 -24.27 -40.58 2.94
N GLU A 49 -24.54 -39.28 2.87
CA GLU A 49 -23.83 -38.34 2.01
C GLU A 49 -22.36 -38.23 2.40
N VAL A 50 -22.04 -38.09 3.68
CA VAL A 50 -20.66 -38.02 4.20
C VAL A 50 -19.89 -39.29 3.89
N GLN A 51 -20.48 -40.48 4.10
CA GLN A 51 -19.87 -41.74 3.76
C GLN A 51 -19.71 -41.94 2.24
N GLY A 52 -20.71 -41.52 1.46
CA GLY A 52 -20.69 -41.54 0.01
C GLY A 52 -19.56 -40.66 -0.56
N LEU A 53 -19.37 -39.48 -0.04
CA LEU A 53 -18.28 -38.57 -0.38
C LEU A 53 -16.92 -39.14 -0.01
N SER A 54 -16.80 -39.70 1.19
CA SER A 54 -15.58 -40.35 1.67
C SER A 54 -15.16 -41.49 0.77
N SER A 55 -16.11 -42.33 0.39
CA SER A 55 -15.89 -43.47 -0.53
C SER A 55 -15.56 -43.04 -1.96
N LYS A 56 -16.29 -42.05 -2.49
CA LYS A 56 -16.14 -41.55 -3.87
C LYS A 56 -14.78 -40.93 -4.12
N TYR A 57 -14.32 -40.10 -3.17
CA TYR A 57 -13.06 -39.37 -3.33
C TYR A 57 -11.87 -40.08 -2.66
N ASN A 58 -12.10 -41.20 -1.97
CA ASN A 58 -11.12 -41.89 -1.13
C ASN A 58 -10.39 -40.96 -0.18
N ARG A 59 -11.17 -40.09 0.49
CA ARG A 59 -10.72 -39.05 1.42
C ARG A 59 -11.63 -38.99 2.61
N GLN A 60 -11.07 -38.67 3.76
CA GLN A 60 -11.84 -38.46 4.98
C GLN A 60 -12.67 -37.17 4.87
N VAL A 61 -13.91 -37.23 5.32
CA VAL A 61 -14.83 -36.10 5.46
C VAL A 61 -15.11 -35.96 6.93
N ASP A 62 -14.56 -34.91 7.52
CA ASP A 62 -14.62 -34.67 8.98
C ASP A 62 -15.48 -33.46 9.29
N LEU A 63 -16.11 -33.49 10.47
CA LEU A 63 -16.69 -32.29 11.06
C LEU A 63 -15.56 -31.29 11.36
N ASN A 64 -15.73 -30.00 10.99
CA ASN A 64 -14.70 -29.00 11.16
C ASN A 64 -14.25 -28.84 12.63
N SER A 65 -15.20 -28.84 13.55
CA SER A 65 -14.94 -28.79 14.99
C SER A 65 -16.17 -29.25 15.77
N LEU A 66 -16.03 -29.40 17.10
CA LEU A 66 -17.18 -29.70 17.97
C LEU A 66 -18.23 -28.58 17.95
N PHE A 67 -17.85 -27.33 17.67
CA PHE A 67 -18.77 -26.21 17.50
C PHE A 67 -19.60 -26.30 16.22
N SER A 68 -19.12 -27.04 15.22
CA SER A 68 -19.79 -27.22 13.95
C SER A 68 -20.89 -28.31 13.98
N ILE A 69 -21.16 -28.93 15.11
CA ILE A 69 -22.17 -29.99 15.23
C ILE A 69 -23.58 -29.46 14.89
N ASN A 70 -23.92 -28.29 15.37
CA ASN A 70 -25.25 -27.69 15.13
C ASN A 70 -25.33 -27.12 13.70
N ASP A 71 -24.30 -26.44 13.26
CA ASP A 71 -24.23 -25.79 11.94
C ASP A 71 -23.81 -26.77 10.83
N ARG A 72 -23.49 -28.04 11.17
CA ARG A 72 -23.19 -29.14 10.24
C ARG A 72 -22.11 -28.85 9.19
N ILE A 73 -21.06 -28.14 9.63
CA ILE A 73 -19.93 -27.77 8.76
C ILE A 73 -18.91 -28.91 8.70
N TYR A 74 -18.78 -29.52 7.54
CA TYR A 74 -17.84 -30.59 7.25
C TYR A 74 -16.72 -30.13 6.33
N ILE A 75 -15.54 -30.75 6.44
CA ILE A 75 -14.36 -30.46 5.66
C ILE A 75 -13.94 -31.72 4.89
N ILE A 76 -13.69 -31.58 3.60
CA ILE A 76 -13.08 -32.60 2.76
C ILE A 76 -11.81 -32.05 2.11
N LYS A 77 -10.68 -32.79 2.14
CA LYS A 77 -9.50 -32.42 1.38
C LYS A 77 -9.80 -32.41 -0.11
N GLY A 78 -9.39 -31.34 -0.81
CA GLY A 78 -9.72 -31.22 -2.24
C GLY A 78 -9.11 -29.98 -2.90
N ASP A 79 -8.94 -30.08 -4.20
CA ASP A 79 -8.44 -29.04 -5.09
C ASP A 79 -9.58 -28.33 -5.85
N LYS A 80 -9.21 -27.41 -6.74
CA LYS A 80 -10.15 -26.67 -7.61
C LYS A 80 -11.02 -27.60 -8.47
N LYS A 81 -10.51 -28.76 -8.84
CA LYS A 81 -11.26 -29.75 -9.66
C LYS A 81 -12.32 -30.40 -8.79
N THR A 82 -11.96 -30.87 -7.61
CA THR A 82 -12.87 -31.49 -6.62
C THR A 82 -13.98 -30.49 -6.23
N LEU A 83 -13.63 -29.23 -5.95
CA LEU A 83 -14.60 -28.17 -5.65
C LEU A 83 -15.62 -27.98 -6.79
N LYS A 84 -15.13 -27.95 -8.04
CA LYS A 84 -16.00 -27.80 -9.21
C LYS A 84 -16.94 -29.00 -9.41
N GLU A 85 -16.48 -30.20 -9.12
CA GLU A 85 -17.28 -31.43 -9.18
C GLU A 85 -18.35 -31.43 -8.08
N LEU A 86 -18.00 -31.10 -6.85
CA LEU A 86 -18.93 -31.00 -5.73
C LEU A 86 -20.04 -29.96 -5.99
N LYS A 87 -19.69 -28.78 -6.48
CA LYS A 87 -20.65 -27.72 -6.85
C LYS A 87 -21.61 -28.09 -7.99
N ARG A 88 -21.33 -29.16 -8.73
CA ARG A 88 -22.17 -29.69 -9.80
C ARG A 88 -22.91 -30.96 -9.41
N SER A 89 -22.64 -31.50 -8.25
CA SER A 89 -23.24 -32.72 -7.75
C SER A 89 -24.63 -32.47 -7.14
N PRO A 90 -25.46 -33.52 -6.95
CA PRO A 90 -26.74 -33.43 -6.26
C PRO A 90 -26.63 -32.92 -4.82
N LEU A 91 -25.45 -32.98 -4.20
CA LEU A 91 -25.13 -32.50 -2.88
C LEU A 91 -25.52 -31.04 -2.62
N VAL A 92 -25.51 -30.20 -3.67
CA VAL A 92 -25.93 -28.79 -3.61
C VAL A 92 -27.37 -28.60 -3.07
N LYS A 93 -28.22 -29.63 -3.17
CA LYS A 93 -29.60 -29.59 -2.65
C LYS A 93 -29.63 -29.66 -1.13
N ASP A 94 -28.69 -30.38 -0.54
CA ASP A 94 -28.63 -30.69 0.88
C ASP A 94 -27.60 -29.81 1.62
N THR A 95 -26.89 -28.94 0.90
CA THR A 95 -25.94 -27.96 1.45
C THR A 95 -26.45 -26.54 1.28
N GLU A 96 -26.12 -25.65 2.22
CA GLU A 96 -26.31 -24.21 2.09
C GLU A 96 -25.29 -23.64 1.12
N TYR A 97 -24.02 -23.97 1.34
CA TYR A 97 -22.92 -23.66 0.41
C TYR A 97 -21.83 -24.73 0.39
N ILE A 98 -21.11 -24.75 -0.70
CA ILE A 98 -19.90 -25.55 -0.93
C ILE A 98 -18.82 -24.57 -1.39
N GLU A 99 -17.79 -24.37 -0.58
CA GLU A 99 -16.75 -23.39 -0.91
C GLU A 99 -15.33 -23.85 -0.57
N ALA A 100 -14.34 -23.12 -1.08
CA ALA A 100 -12.95 -23.38 -0.74
C ALA A 100 -12.66 -22.93 0.69
N ASN A 101 -12.02 -23.80 1.47
CA ASN A 101 -11.49 -23.47 2.78
C ASN A 101 -10.14 -22.74 2.60
N TYR A 102 -10.20 -21.44 2.34
CA TYR A 102 -9.02 -20.63 2.11
C TYR A 102 -8.17 -20.49 3.35
N THR A 103 -6.88 -20.71 3.21
CA THR A 103 -5.92 -20.45 4.29
C THR A 103 -5.70 -18.94 4.42
N TYR A 104 -6.05 -18.39 5.57
CA TYR A 104 -5.64 -17.06 5.99
C TYR A 104 -4.31 -17.17 6.73
N LYS A 105 -3.30 -16.46 6.26
CA LYS A 105 -2.05 -16.30 6.99
C LYS A 105 -2.13 -15.03 7.84
N ALA A 106 -1.58 -15.06 9.04
CA ALA A 106 -1.26 -13.82 9.75
C ALA A 106 -0.31 -13.00 8.87
N LEU A 107 -0.45 -11.66 8.89
CA LEU A 107 0.54 -10.78 8.27
C LEU A 107 1.92 -11.20 8.77
N GLU A 108 2.92 -11.30 7.87
CA GLU A 108 4.27 -11.76 8.24
C GLU A 108 4.87 -10.80 9.26
N VAL A 109 4.72 -11.15 10.54
CA VAL A 109 5.54 -10.60 11.61
C VAL A 109 6.81 -11.45 11.65
N PRO A 110 8.01 -10.86 11.72
CA PRO A 110 9.24 -11.61 11.85
C PRO A 110 9.16 -12.67 12.97
N ASN A 111 9.73 -13.84 12.71
CA ASN A 111 9.74 -14.95 13.68
C ASN A 111 10.84 -14.82 14.74
N ASP A 112 11.52 -13.68 14.77
CA ASP A 112 12.62 -13.36 15.67
C ASP A 112 12.04 -13.11 17.06
N PRO A 113 12.47 -13.86 18.10
CA PRO A 113 11.77 -13.90 19.37
C PRO A 113 11.72 -12.56 20.12
N ASP A 114 12.70 -11.69 19.90
CA ASP A 114 12.79 -10.37 20.52
C ASP A 114 12.25 -9.22 19.63
N TYR A 115 11.65 -9.52 18.48
CA TYR A 115 11.05 -8.53 17.58
C TYR A 115 10.01 -7.63 18.28
N ASN A 116 9.30 -8.15 19.26
CA ASN A 116 8.33 -7.40 20.04
C ASN A 116 8.93 -6.23 20.84
N LYS A 117 10.25 -6.24 21.12
CA LYS A 117 10.99 -5.15 21.76
C LYS A 117 11.31 -4.00 20.79
N GLN A 118 11.18 -4.24 19.48
CA GLN A 118 11.48 -3.26 18.42
C GLN A 118 10.26 -2.41 18.07
N TRP A 119 9.81 -1.58 19.02
CA TRP A 119 8.72 -0.62 18.82
C TRP A 119 8.95 0.33 17.64
N ASN A 120 10.22 0.64 17.38
CA ASN A 120 10.71 1.52 16.32
C ASN A 120 10.31 1.05 14.93
N PHE A 121 10.19 -0.25 14.68
CA PHE A 121 9.82 -0.81 13.38
C PHE A 121 8.33 -0.58 13.08
N ARG A 122 7.48 -0.75 14.10
CA ARG A 122 6.06 -0.38 13.98
C ARG A 122 5.89 1.13 13.84
N ALA A 123 6.70 1.91 14.55
CA ALA A 123 6.67 3.36 14.47
C ALA A 123 6.97 3.90 13.06
N ILE A 124 7.72 3.19 12.24
CA ILE A 124 8.03 3.56 10.85
C ILE A 124 7.24 2.76 9.80
N ASN A 125 6.30 1.90 10.19
CA ASN A 125 5.49 1.05 9.30
C ASN A 125 6.32 0.14 8.38
N VAL A 126 7.46 -0.39 8.84
CA VAL A 126 8.38 -1.14 7.98
C VAL A 126 7.83 -2.51 7.57
N GLU A 127 7.00 -3.15 8.41
CA GLU A 127 6.40 -4.47 8.13
C GLU A 127 5.67 -4.48 6.78
N GLN A 128 4.92 -3.42 6.47
CA GLN A 128 4.20 -3.29 5.21
C GLN A 128 5.13 -2.98 4.01
N ALA A 129 6.30 -2.39 4.26
CA ALA A 129 7.29 -2.16 3.22
C ALA A 129 7.96 -3.47 2.77
N TRP A 130 8.07 -4.45 3.66
CA TRP A 130 8.66 -5.76 3.37
C TRP A 130 7.84 -6.64 2.43
N ASP A 131 6.56 -6.34 2.24
CA ASP A 131 5.74 -6.97 1.20
C ASP A 131 6.25 -6.64 -0.21
N GLU A 132 6.93 -5.51 -0.37
CA GLU A 132 7.42 -5.01 -1.66
C GLU A 132 8.92 -5.23 -1.85
N THR A 133 9.72 -4.96 -0.82
CA THR A 133 11.19 -5.07 -0.88
C THR A 133 11.82 -5.24 0.49
N LYS A 134 13.02 -5.84 0.51
CA LYS A 134 13.84 -6.10 1.70
C LYS A 134 15.24 -5.50 1.57
N GLY A 135 15.47 -4.69 0.52
CA GLY A 135 16.74 -4.03 0.26
C GLY A 135 17.73 -4.86 -0.57
N GLU A 136 17.29 -5.90 -1.29
CA GLU A 136 18.16 -6.74 -2.09
C GLU A 136 18.95 -5.94 -3.14
N GLY A 137 20.25 -6.26 -3.27
CA GLY A 137 21.15 -5.66 -4.25
C GLY A 137 21.73 -4.31 -3.84
N VAL A 138 21.37 -3.76 -2.68
CA VAL A 138 21.86 -2.47 -2.18
C VAL A 138 23.01 -2.66 -1.19
N THR A 139 24.04 -1.83 -1.31
CA THR A 139 25.16 -1.79 -0.38
C THR A 139 25.12 -0.56 0.51
N VAL A 140 25.08 -0.76 1.83
CA VAL A 140 25.12 0.32 2.82
C VAL A 140 26.48 0.34 3.53
N ALA A 141 27.24 1.41 3.36
CA ALA A 141 28.47 1.65 4.08
C ALA A 141 28.15 2.21 5.47
N VAL A 142 28.64 1.52 6.51
CA VAL A 142 28.56 1.94 7.91
C VAL A 142 29.90 2.52 8.32
N ILE A 143 29.99 3.86 8.33
CA ILE A 143 31.19 4.61 8.74
C ILE A 143 31.08 4.87 10.25
N ASP A 144 31.76 4.04 11.05
CA ASP A 144 31.55 3.99 12.51
C ASP A 144 32.76 3.35 13.24
N THR A 145 32.52 2.66 14.34
CA THR A 145 33.53 1.93 15.14
C THR A 145 33.95 0.57 14.54
N GLY A 146 33.46 0.24 13.36
CA GLY A 146 33.55 -1.06 12.71
C GLY A 146 32.28 -1.88 12.89
N VAL A 147 32.26 -3.11 12.35
CA VAL A 147 31.13 -4.04 12.50
C VAL A 147 31.66 -5.44 12.77
N SER A 148 31.21 -6.04 13.86
CA SER A 148 31.51 -7.43 14.22
C SER A 148 30.42 -8.37 13.75
N LYS A 149 30.79 -9.56 13.26
CA LYS A 149 29.85 -10.58 12.79
C LYS A 149 29.23 -11.33 13.97
N VAL A 150 28.35 -10.65 14.70
CA VAL A 150 27.57 -11.24 15.79
C VAL A 150 26.58 -12.30 15.27
N PRO A 151 26.10 -13.24 16.14
CA PRO A 151 25.23 -14.33 15.71
C PRO A 151 24.00 -13.91 14.89
N ASP A 152 23.41 -12.75 15.22
CA ASP A 152 22.23 -12.24 14.53
C ASP A 152 22.55 -11.40 13.27
N LEU A 153 23.80 -11.31 12.88
CA LEU A 153 24.26 -10.82 11.56
C LEU A 153 24.78 -11.97 10.67
N LYS A 154 24.46 -13.23 11.02
CA LYS A 154 24.98 -14.41 10.32
C LYS A 154 24.50 -14.52 8.87
N LEU A 155 23.27 -14.11 8.59
CA LEU A 155 22.68 -14.14 7.23
C LEU A 155 22.95 -12.85 6.46
N THR A 156 23.37 -11.79 7.16
CA THR A 156 23.66 -10.49 6.55
C THR A 156 24.87 -10.60 5.62
N LYS A 157 24.75 -10.04 4.44
CA LYS A 157 25.82 -10.01 3.46
C LYS A 157 26.81 -8.90 3.82
N PHE A 158 28.09 -9.24 3.84
CA PHE A 158 29.17 -8.29 4.05
C PHE A 158 30.00 -8.16 2.77
N VAL A 159 30.27 -6.92 2.37
CA VAL A 159 31.22 -6.60 1.29
C VAL A 159 32.55 -6.12 1.90
N LYS A 160 33.55 -5.87 1.05
CA LYS A 160 34.89 -5.46 1.50
C LYS A 160 34.81 -4.15 2.30
N GLY A 161 35.25 -4.19 3.55
CA GLY A 161 35.41 -3.05 4.44
C GLY A 161 36.87 -2.63 4.61
N TYR A 162 37.10 -1.61 5.46
CA TYR A 162 38.43 -1.16 5.83
C TYR A 162 38.46 -0.47 7.20
N ASP A 163 39.52 -0.69 7.94
CA ASP A 163 39.82 -0.02 9.21
C ASP A 163 40.86 1.10 8.98
N PHE A 164 40.37 2.34 8.93
CA PHE A 164 41.21 3.53 8.76
C PHE A 164 41.99 3.91 10.00
N VAL A 165 41.51 3.50 11.20
CA VAL A 165 42.19 3.78 12.47
C VAL A 165 43.51 3.01 12.56
N ASN A 166 43.49 1.74 12.12
CA ASN A 166 44.66 0.84 12.21
C ASN A 166 45.26 0.50 10.84
N ASN A 167 44.74 1.08 9.73
CA ASN A 167 45.20 0.86 8.35
C ASN A 167 45.25 -0.63 7.96
N LYS A 168 44.12 -1.35 8.13
CA LYS A 168 44.00 -2.79 7.82
C LYS A 168 42.68 -3.13 7.19
N GLU A 169 42.59 -4.28 6.51
CA GLU A 169 41.34 -4.71 5.84
C GLU A 169 40.27 -5.22 6.82
N ASP A 170 40.63 -5.60 8.03
CA ASP A 170 39.70 -6.06 9.05
C ASP A 170 39.08 -4.88 9.81
N ALA A 171 37.83 -4.56 9.48
CA ALA A 171 37.06 -3.50 10.13
C ALA A 171 36.15 -4.02 11.26
N SER A 172 36.60 -5.01 12.01
CA SER A 172 35.90 -5.52 13.19
C SER A 172 35.71 -4.44 14.25
N ASP A 173 34.56 -4.45 14.87
CA ASP A 173 34.16 -3.51 15.92
C ASP A 173 34.84 -3.90 17.26
N ASP A 174 35.28 -2.90 17.99
CA ASP A 174 35.88 -3.03 19.34
C ASP A 174 35.20 -2.15 20.39
N ASN A 175 34.05 -1.52 19.99
CA ASN A 175 33.24 -0.65 20.83
C ASN A 175 31.79 -1.16 20.99
N GLY A 176 31.18 -1.66 19.91
CA GLY A 176 29.81 -2.15 19.84
C GLY A 176 28.82 -1.18 19.20
N HIS A 177 29.19 0.10 19.00
CA HIS A 177 28.30 1.09 18.44
C HIS A 177 28.02 0.83 16.95
N GLY A 178 29.04 0.61 16.13
CA GLY A 178 28.88 0.35 14.70
C GLY A 178 28.16 -0.97 14.40
N THR A 179 28.36 -2.00 15.23
CA THR A 179 27.63 -3.27 15.12
C THR A 179 26.15 -3.09 15.39
N HIS A 180 25.78 -2.29 16.39
CA HIS A 180 24.39 -1.94 16.71
C HIS A 180 23.74 -1.15 15.56
N VAL A 181 24.45 -0.17 15.00
CA VAL A 181 24.02 0.63 13.84
C VAL A 181 23.78 -0.27 12.62
N ALA A 182 24.72 -1.16 12.30
CA ALA A 182 24.58 -2.12 11.21
C ALA A 182 23.38 -3.07 11.42
N GLY A 183 23.14 -3.47 12.68
CA GLY A 183 21.98 -4.27 13.06
C GLY A 183 20.65 -3.58 12.74
N THR A 184 20.51 -2.30 13.06
CA THR A 184 19.29 -1.53 12.72
C THR A 184 19.05 -1.53 11.21
N ILE A 185 20.10 -1.46 10.38
CA ILE A 185 19.99 -1.47 8.93
C ILE A 185 19.65 -2.88 8.43
N ALA A 186 20.43 -3.91 8.80
CA ALA A 186 20.41 -5.19 8.10
C ALA A 186 20.60 -6.41 9.02
N GLN A 187 20.07 -6.37 10.25
CA GLN A 187 20.04 -7.54 11.13
C GLN A 187 19.38 -8.73 10.39
N SER A 188 19.90 -9.94 10.62
CA SER A 188 19.33 -11.16 10.04
C SER A 188 17.91 -11.35 10.53
N THR A 189 16.93 -11.29 9.64
CA THR A 189 15.49 -11.31 9.96
C THR A 189 14.88 -12.64 9.54
N ASN A 190 13.83 -13.08 10.24
CA ASN A 190 13.16 -14.37 10.02
C ASN A 190 14.12 -15.58 10.20
N ASN A 191 15.07 -15.46 11.11
CA ASN A 191 16.04 -16.51 11.40
C ASN A 191 15.73 -17.33 12.68
N GLY A 192 14.63 -16.97 13.38
CA GLY A 192 14.22 -17.59 14.64
C GLY A 192 15.13 -17.24 15.82
N TYR A 193 15.92 -16.16 15.71
CA TYR A 193 16.88 -15.73 16.71
C TYR A 193 16.91 -14.21 16.81
N GLY A 194 16.95 -13.65 18.02
CA GLY A 194 17.16 -12.23 18.28
C GLY A 194 16.11 -11.30 17.73
N VAL A 195 16.52 -10.37 16.88
CA VAL A 195 15.76 -9.20 16.41
C VAL A 195 15.89 -8.99 14.90
N ALA A 196 15.14 -8.04 14.33
CA ALA A 196 15.12 -7.77 12.89
C ALA A 196 15.94 -6.54 12.47
N GLY A 197 16.28 -6.46 11.17
CA GLY A 197 16.83 -5.29 10.48
C GLY A 197 15.85 -4.73 9.47
N ILE A 198 15.95 -3.44 9.13
CA ILE A 198 15.01 -2.73 8.23
C ILE A 198 15.16 -3.22 6.79
N ALA A 199 16.40 -3.27 6.29
CA ALA A 199 16.73 -3.72 4.94
C ALA A 199 17.61 -4.99 5.03
N TYR A 200 17.03 -6.07 5.55
CA TYR A 200 17.78 -7.27 5.96
C TYR A 200 18.37 -8.10 4.80
N GLU A 201 18.03 -7.78 3.56
CA GLU A 201 18.67 -8.36 2.36
C GLU A 201 19.74 -7.44 1.74
N ALA A 202 19.94 -6.23 2.31
CA ALA A 202 21.03 -5.35 1.93
C ALA A 202 22.40 -5.89 2.36
N SER A 203 23.44 -5.43 1.67
CA SER A 203 24.84 -5.73 2.03
C SER A 203 25.41 -4.63 2.91
N ILE A 204 26.22 -4.98 3.90
CA ILE A 204 26.93 -4.04 4.78
C ILE A 204 28.39 -3.93 4.35
N MET A 205 28.87 -2.67 4.18
CA MET A 205 30.28 -2.32 4.02
C MET A 205 30.79 -1.70 5.33
N PRO A 206 31.53 -2.43 6.16
CA PRO A 206 32.04 -1.90 7.44
C PRO A 206 33.25 -1.00 7.21
N LEU A 207 33.17 0.27 7.65
CA LEU A 207 34.27 1.24 7.53
C LEU A 207 34.57 1.81 8.93
N LYS A 208 35.64 1.34 9.52
CA LYS A 208 36.07 1.75 10.87
C LYS A 208 36.88 3.04 10.82
N VAL A 209 36.31 4.12 11.33
CA VAL A 209 36.92 5.45 11.44
C VAL A 209 36.95 5.92 12.89
N LEU A 210 36.20 5.25 13.77
CA LEU A 210 36.19 5.53 15.22
C LEU A 210 36.89 4.42 15.96
N SER A 211 37.73 4.81 16.93
CA SER A 211 38.45 3.90 17.83
C SER A 211 37.49 3.24 18.82
N SER A 212 38.02 2.34 19.65
CA SER A 212 37.31 1.70 20.77
C SER A 212 36.72 2.71 21.77
N SER A 213 37.28 3.91 21.87
CA SER A 213 36.74 5.00 22.70
C SER A 213 35.67 5.85 22.01
N GLY A 214 35.34 5.56 20.74
CA GLY A 214 34.37 6.30 19.95
C GLY A 214 34.87 7.59 19.32
N GLY A 215 36.15 7.90 19.41
CA GLY A 215 36.77 9.06 18.78
C GLY A 215 37.41 8.74 17.42
N GLY A 216 37.32 9.68 16.45
CA GLY A 216 37.93 9.54 15.14
C GLY A 216 38.37 10.88 14.53
N THR A 217 39.14 10.83 13.46
CA THR A 217 39.69 12.02 12.79
C THR A 217 38.86 12.39 11.53
N ILE A 218 38.91 13.68 11.18
CA ILE A 218 38.29 14.16 9.91
C ILE A 218 38.94 13.46 8.71
N ALA A 219 40.25 13.20 8.76
CA ALA A 219 40.97 12.55 7.65
C ALA A 219 40.44 11.14 7.40
N ASP A 220 40.34 10.32 8.45
CA ASP A 220 39.83 8.95 8.33
C ASP A 220 38.37 8.91 7.83
N ILE A 221 37.52 9.83 8.31
CA ILE A 221 36.13 9.95 7.86
C ILE A 221 36.05 10.34 6.39
N ALA A 222 36.85 11.33 5.94
CA ALA A 222 36.85 11.76 4.55
C ALA A 222 37.38 10.67 3.59
N GLU A 223 38.40 9.92 4.02
CA GLU A 223 38.92 8.77 3.28
C GLU A 223 37.88 7.64 3.20
N ALA A 224 37.18 7.34 4.29
CA ALA A 224 36.13 6.34 4.32
C ALA A 224 34.95 6.69 3.41
N ILE A 225 34.53 7.97 3.34
CA ILE A 225 33.50 8.43 2.41
C ILE A 225 33.93 8.19 0.95
N LYS A 226 35.17 8.55 0.60
CA LYS A 226 35.69 8.31 -0.74
C LYS A 226 35.82 6.82 -1.05
N PHE A 227 36.33 6.03 -0.08
CA PHE A 227 36.42 4.58 -0.21
C PHE A 227 35.04 3.95 -0.49
N ALA A 228 34.00 4.33 0.29
CA ALA A 228 32.64 3.84 0.07
C ALA A 228 32.16 4.11 -1.37
N ALA A 229 32.35 5.35 -1.85
CA ALA A 229 31.96 5.76 -3.20
C ALA A 229 32.77 5.10 -4.32
N ASP A 230 34.00 4.69 -4.06
CA ASP A 230 34.89 4.01 -5.01
C ASP A 230 34.69 2.49 -5.02
N ASN A 231 34.01 1.94 -4.00
CA ASN A 231 33.72 0.51 -3.86
C ASN A 231 32.21 0.21 -3.91
N ASP A 232 31.47 0.97 -4.74
CA ASP A 232 30.07 0.73 -5.10
C ASP A 232 29.10 0.70 -3.91
N ALA A 233 29.33 1.53 -2.88
CA ALA A 233 28.31 1.77 -1.88
C ALA A 233 27.20 2.65 -2.47
N ASP A 234 25.95 2.24 -2.29
CA ASP A 234 24.76 3.00 -2.67
C ASP A 234 24.39 4.05 -1.62
N ILE A 235 24.62 3.70 -0.35
CA ILE A 235 24.25 4.51 0.80
C ILE A 235 25.42 4.54 1.78
N ILE A 236 25.65 5.72 2.38
CA ILE A 236 26.56 5.91 3.50
C ILE A 236 25.75 6.30 4.72
N ASN A 237 25.93 5.57 5.82
CA ASN A 237 25.43 5.95 7.14
C ASN A 237 26.57 6.42 8.04
N MET A 238 26.46 7.63 8.57
CA MET A 238 27.36 8.23 9.54
C MET A 238 26.63 8.50 10.85
N SER A 239 26.66 7.52 11.75
CA SER A 239 26.12 7.67 13.10
C SER A 239 27.11 8.35 14.05
N LEU A 240 27.69 9.43 13.58
CA LEU A 240 28.73 10.23 14.25
C LEU A 240 28.49 11.72 14.06
N GLY A 241 29.06 12.54 14.90
CA GLY A 241 28.97 13.99 14.79
C GLY A 241 29.88 14.70 15.78
N GLY A 242 30.13 15.96 15.50
CA GLY A 242 30.98 16.83 16.35
C GLY A 242 31.80 17.78 15.50
N GLY A 243 32.74 18.46 16.12
CA GLY A 243 33.67 19.35 15.45
C GLY A 243 33.02 20.53 14.72
N GLY A 244 33.82 21.15 13.85
CA GLY A 244 33.39 22.27 12.99
C GLY A 244 33.33 21.88 11.52
N ALA A 245 33.01 22.85 10.68
CA ALA A 245 33.07 22.69 9.23
C ALA A 245 34.52 22.37 8.79
N SER A 246 34.65 21.46 7.82
CA SER A 246 35.92 21.06 7.22
C SER A 246 35.77 21.00 5.70
N ASN A 247 36.63 21.68 4.98
CA ASN A 247 36.65 21.64 3.52
C ASN A 247 36.94 20.22 3.00
N MET A 248 37.84 19.49 3.66
CA MET A 248 38.19 18.12 3.28
C MET A 248 36.97 17.18 3.34
N LEU A 249 36.19 17.32 4.40
CA LEU A 249 34.98 16.51 4.58
C LEU A 249 33.88 16.91 3.59
N GLU A 250 33.69 18.22 3.34
CA GLU A 250 32.74 18.71 2.35
C GLU A 250 33.09 18.25 0.94
N GLU A 251 34.37 18.26 0.57
CA GLU A 251 34.83 17.75 -0.72
C GLU A 251 34.59 16.23 -0.86
N ALA A 252 34.83 15.45 0.18
CA ALA A 252 34.57 14.02 0.18
C ALA A 252 33.06 13.72 0.04
N ILE A 253 32.20 14.48 0.72
CA ILE A 253 30.75 14.40 0.61
C ILE A 253 30.30 14.72 -0.82
N LYS A 254 30.72 15.84 -1.39
CA LYS A 254 30.42 16.21 -2.78
C LYS A 254 30.87 15.17 -3.79
N TYR A 255 32.04 14.57 -3.56
CA TYR A 255 32.56 13.49 -4.41
C TYR A 255 31.65 12.26 -4.39
N ALA A 256 31.27 11.79 -3.20
CA ALA A 256 30.41 10.62 -3.05
C ALA A 256 28.99 10.89 -3.59
N HIS A 257 28.40 12.05 -3.27
CA HIS A 257 27.10 12.48 -3.82
C HIS A 257 27.13 12.57 -5.35
N GLY A 258 28.21 13.15 -5.93
CA GLY A 258 28.40 13.22 -7.38
C GLY A 258 28.53 11.84 -8.07
N LYS A 259 28.87 10.79 -7.33
CA LYS A 259 28.83 9.39 -7.76
C LYS A 259 27.48 8.70 -7.58
N GLY A 260 26.48 9.39 -7.05
CA GLY A 260 25.14 8.85 -6.83
C GLY A 260 24.96 8.17 -5.47
N VAL A 261 25.87 8.37 -4.51
CA VAL A 261 25.79 7.80 -3.18
C VAL A 261 24.91 8.67 -2.28
N THR A 262 23.89 8.08 -1.66
CA THR A 262 23.04 8.77 -0.67
C THR A 262 23.75 8.81 0.67
N ILE A 263 23.92 9.99 1.24
CA ILE A 263 24.68 10.19 2.48
C ILE A 263 23.73 10.61 3.60
N ILE A 264 23.76 9.88 4.71
CA ILE A 264 22.88 10.07 5.86
C ILE A 264 23.73 10.25 7.11
N ALA A 265 23.38 11.23 7.95
CA ALA A 265 24.12 11.48 9.19
C ALA A 265 23.20 11.87 10.36
N ALA A 266 23.65 11.53 11.55
CA ALA A 266 23.03 11.86 12.83
C ALA A 266 23.10 13.37 13.10
N ALA A 267 21.97 14.02 13.49
CA ALA A 267 21.92 15.46 13.74
C ALA A 267 22.71 15.92 14.97
N GLY A 268 23.02 15.02 15.91
CA GLY A 268 23.73 15.31 17.16
C GLY A 268 22.85 15.19 18.41
N ASN A 269 23.48 15.08 19.57
CA ASN A 269 22.83 14.69 20.83
C ASN A 269 22.95 15.76 21.94
N GLU A 270 23.12 17.05 21.59
CA GLU A 270 23.36 18.13 22.55
C GLU A 270 22.08 18.97 22.83
N GLY A 271 20.93 18.60 22.25
CA GLY A 271 19.68 19.33 22.40
C GLY A 271 19.70 20.74 21.76
N ARG A 272 20.57 20.98 20.78
CA ARG A 272 20.80 22.30 20.17
C ARG A 272 19.87 22.56 18.99
N ASN A 273 19.56 23.85 18.77
CA ASN A 273 18.76 24.30 17.61
C ASN A 273 19.64 24.42 16.35
N ALA A 274 20.40 23.42 16.03
CA ALA A 274 21.13 23.24 14.79
C ALA A 274 21.68 21.82 14.70
N ALA A 275 21.67 21.21 13.52
CA ALA A 275 22.39 19.96 13.27
C ALA A 275 23.90 20.17 13.41
N SER A 276 24.59 19.15 13.89
CA SER A 276 26.05 19.08 13.95
C SER A 276 26.65 18.67 12.60
N TYR A 277 27.96 18.89 12.40
CA TYR A 277 28.65 18.29 11.24
C TYR A 277 28.95 16.82 11.50
N PRO A 278 28.85 15.92 10.47
CA PRO A 278 28.65 16.23 9.04
C PRO A 278 27.19 16.39 8.61
N ALA A 279 26.20 16.13 9.44
CA ALA A 279 24.77 16.19 9.08
C ALA A 279 24.33 17.54 8.51
N ARG A 280 25.04 18.61 8.86
CA ARG A 280 24.72 19.99 8.41
C ARG A 280 25.23 20.34 7.01
N TYR A 281 26.06 19.49 6.38
CA TYR A 281 26.52 19.77 5.01
C TYR A 281 25.36 19.65 4.02
N PRO A 282 25.38 20.45 2.93
CA PRO A 282 24.58 20.12 1.75
C PRO A 282 24.89 18.69 1.29
N ASP A 283 24.00 18.05 0.59
CA ASP A 283 24.14 16.67 0.08
C ASP A 283 24.19 15.59 1.18
N VAL A 284 23.91 15.94 2.45
CA VAL A 284 23.78 15.00 3.57
C VAL A 284 22.37 15.07 4.14
N ILE A 285 21.71 13.93 4.27
CA ILE A 285 20.40 13.81 4.91
C ILE A 285 20.59 13.81 6.43
N SER A 286 20.16 14.86 7.08
CA SER A 286 20.28 15.04 8.53
C SER A 286 19.10 14.46 9.29
N VAL A 287 19.39 13.59 10.27
CA VAL A 287 18.36 12.83 10.97
C VAL A 287 18.29 13.21 12.44
N ALA A 288 17.13 13.77 12.86
CA ALA A 288 16.78 13.97 14.27
C ALA A 288 16.20 12.70 14.91
N ALA A 289 16.24 12.62 16.24
CA ALA A 289 15.75 11.47 16.97
C ALA A 289 14.39 11.71 17.61
N THR A 290 13.50 10.70 17.53
CA THR A 290 12.26 10.64 18.29
C THR A 290 12.30 9.53 19.34
N ASP A 291 11.47 9.71 20.37
CA ASP A 291 11.20 8.68 21.38
C ASP A 291 10.06 7.74 20.95
N ALA A 292 9.69 6.81 21.84
CA ALA A 292 8.63 5.85 21.59
C ALA A 292 7.20 6.46 21.55
N ALA A 293 7.01 7.67 22.08
CA ALA A 293 5.77 8.40 21.97
C ALA A 293 5.66 9.17 20.63
N GLY A 294 6.76 9.27 19.89
CA GLY A 294 6.87 10.07 18.67
C GLY A 294 7.25 11.53 18.95
N ASP A 295 7.55 11.88 20.18
CA ASP A 295 8.03 13.20 20.53
C ASP A 295 9.53 13.33 20.20
N LYS A 296 10.01 14.58 20.02
CA LYS A 296 11.44 14.83 19.86
C LYS A 296 12.20 14.35 21.11
N ALA A 297 13.13 13.42 20.94
CA ALA A 297 13.98 13.00 22.05
C ALA A 297 14.72 14.19 22.67
N ALA A 298 14.78 14.23 24.02
CA ALA A 298 15.30 15.39 24.76
C ALA A 298 16.72 15.78 24.32
N TYR A 299 17.57 14.77 24.05
CA TYR A 299 18.95 14.98 23.60
C TYR A 299 19.07 15.41 22.13
N SER A 300 18.06 15.13 21.28
CA SER A 300 18.18 15.36 19.83
C SER A 300 18.40 16.83 19.49
N ASN A 301 19.41 17.08 18.66
CA ASN A 301 19.50 18.36 17.96
C ASN A 301 18.32 18.52 17.00
N PHE A 302 17.94 19.75 16.72
CA PHE A 302 16.77 20.14 15.95
C PHE A 302 17.01 21.45 15.20
N GLY A 303 16.04 21.95 14.44
CA GLY A 303 16.12 23.25 13.80
C GLY A 303 16.91 23.26 12.51
N ALA A 304 17.82 24.22 12.37
CA ALA A 304 18.54 24.43 11.11
C ALA A 304 19.36 23.21 10.69
N GLY A 305 19.11 22.73 9.48
CA GLY A 305 19.82 21.61 8.87
C GLY A 305 19.27 20.22 9.20
N VAL A 306 18.11 20.11 9.88
CA VAL A 306 17.41 18.84 10.06
C VAL A 306 16.46 18.58 8.89
N ASP A 307 16.58 17.41 8.26
CA ASP A 307 15.76 17.02 7.11
C ASP A 307 14.57 16.12 7.46
N ILE A 308 14.75 15.19 8.40
CA ILE A 308 13.74 14.19 8.78
C ILE A 308 14.00 13.69 10.20
N ALA A 309 12.95 13.15 10.84
CA ALA A 309 13.08 12.51 12.15
C ALA A 309 12.77 11.01 12.07
N ALA A 310 13.51 10.23 12.86
CA ALA A 310 13.35 8.79 12.95
C ALA A 310 13.53 8.30 14.41
N PRO A 311 13.11 7.07 14.75
CA PRO A 311 13.27 6.53 16.08
C PRO A 311 14.73 6.51 16.55
N GLY A 312 15.05 7.24 17.60
CA GLY A 312 16.35 7.25 18.26
C GLY A 312 16.31 6.69 19.67
N GLY A 313 15.10 6.55 20.23
CA GLY A 313 14.86 5.96 21.53
C GLY A 313 15.17 6.85 22.72
N THR A 314 14.90 6.32 23.91
CA THR A 314 15.20 6.95 25.21
C THR A 314 15.65 5.90 26.22
N GLY A 315 16.70 6.24 26.97
CA GLY A 315 17.33 5.34 27.95
C GLY A 315 18.20 4.26 27.31
N MET A 316 19.05 3.66 28.14
CA MET A 316 19.86 2.51 27.76
C MET A 316 19.21 1.26 28.36
N ASP A 317 19.06 0.20 27.57
CA ASP A 317 18.44 -1.07 27.99
C ASP A 317 17.03 -0.91 28.62
N THR A 318 16.28 0.09 28.15
CA THR A 318 14.89 0.36 28.54
C THR A 318 13.90 -0.05 27.45
N PRO A 319 12.59 -0.20 27.74
CA PRO A 319 11.59 -0.44 26.70
C PRO A 319 11.49 0.65 25.63
N GLY A 320 12.00 1.86 25.92
CA GLY A 320 12.02 2.98 24.98
C GLY A 320 13.32 3.08 24.17
N SER A 321 14.31 2.22 24.40
CA SER A 321 15.56 2.19 23.64
C SER A 321 15.43 1.47 22.30
N ILE A 322 16.40 1.64 21.42
CA ILE A 322 16.54 0.90 20.16
C ILE A 322 17.31 -0.38 20.43
N TRP A 323 16.69 -1.53 20.21
CA TRP A 323 17.15 -2.84 20.61
C TRP A 323 17.78 -3.60 19.45
N GLN A 324 19.09 -3.97 19.58
CA GLN A 324 19.83 -4.71 18.54
C GLN A 324 20.87 -5.66 19.13
N ASN A 325 21.36 -6.61 18.32
CA ASN A 325 22.51 -7.44 18.65
C ASN A 325 23.81 -6.65 18.42
N THR A 326 24.66 -6.63 19.42
CA THR A 326 25.95 -5.95 19.38
C THR A 326 27.01 -6.74 20.20
N ILE A 327 28.13 -6.12 20.53
CA ILE A 327 29.18 -6.70 21.32
C ILE A 327 29.38 -5.95 22.64
N ASN A 328 29.89 -6.64 23.67
CA ASN A 328 30.55 -6.00 24.80
C ASN A 328 31.90 -5.45 24.34
N PRO A 329 32.23 -4.19 24.64
CA PRO A 329 33.61 -3.72 24.44
C PRO A 329 34.60 -4.63 25.16
N LYS A 330 35.76 -4.85 24.54
CA LYS A 330 36.86 -5.57 25.24
C LYS A 330 37.22 -4.81 26.51
N SER A 331 37.24 -5.49 27.65
CA SER A 331 37.81 -4.91 28.87
C SER A 331 39.31 -5.18 28.89
N GLU A 332 40.07 -4.30 29.55
CA GLU A 332 41.50 -4.55 29.76
C GLU A 332 41.76 -5.81 30.62
N GLU A 333 40.74 -6.26 31.40
CA GLU A 333 40.78 -7.42 32.26
C GLU A 333 40.45 -8.74 31.54
N ASP A 334 39.71 -8.69 30.43
CA ASP A 334 39.39 -9.85 29.58
C ASP A 334 39.64 -9.51 28.10
N PRO A 335 40.84 -9.80 27.58
CA PRO A 335 41.20 -9.56 26.19
C PRO A 335 40.66 -10.64 25.23
N SER A 336 39.79 -11.57 25.67
CA SER A 336 39.12 -12.54 24.82
C SER A 336 38.30 -11.86 23.71
N GLU A 337 37.84 -12.63 22.71
CA GLU A 337 37.00 -12.07 21.65
C GLU A 337 35.76 -11.40 22.24
N PRO A 338 35.32 -10.25 21.68
CA PRO A 338 34.18 -9.52 22.21
C PRO A 338 32.93 -10.41 22.22
N GLU A 339 32.33 -10.56 23.39
CA GLU A 339 31.14 -11.36 23.56
C GLU A 339 29.94 -10.66 22.95
N SER A 340 29.15 -11.40 22.15
CA SER A 340 27.89 -10.91 21.58
C SER A 340 26.82 -10.70 22.65
N LYS A 341 26.12 -9.59 22.60
CA LYS A 341 24.95 -9.29 23.46
C LYS A 341 23.85 -8.57 22.71
N PHE A 342 22.61 -8.66 23.21
CA PHE A 342 21.55 -7.76 22.85
C PHE A 342 21.54 -6.57 23.81
N ALA A 343 21.44 -5.35 23.24
CA ALA A 343 21.45 -4.13 24.03
C ALA A 343 20.52 -3.07 23.43
N GLY A 344 19.94 -2.25 24.29
CA GLY A 344 19.12 -1.12 23.92
C GLY A 344 19.89 0.19 23.99
N PHE A 345 20.10 0.87 22.87
CA PHE A 345 20.79 2.16 22.77
C PHE A 345 19.82 3.31 22.51
N GLN A 346 20.27 4.55 22.76
CA GLN A 346 19.58 5.78 22.41
C GLN A 346 20.53 6.75 21.71
N GLY A 347 19.99 7.60 20.84
CA GLY A 347 20.77 8.66 20.17
C GLY A 347 20.28 8.94 18.76
N THR A 348 20.66 10.09 18.21
CA THR A 348 20.52 10.35 16.78
C THR A 348 21.35 9.36 15.95
N SER A 349 22.37 8.75 16.58
CA SER A 349 23.14 7.62 16.04
C SER A 349 22.29 6.36 15.78
N MET A 350 21.17 6.18 16.52
CA MET A 350 20.22 5.08 16.28
C MET A 350 19.13 5.52 15.29
N ALA A 351 18.83 6.82 15.22
CA ALA A 351 17.86 7.35 14.25
C ALA A 351 18.39 7.34 12.81
N ALA A 352 19.64 7.70 12.57
CA ALA A 352 20.26 7.72 11.24
C ALA A 352 20.17 6.36 10.51
N PRO A 353 20.49 5.19 11.14
CA PRO A 353 20.39 3.90 10.46
C PRO A 353 18.94 3.49 10.10
N HIS A 354 17.91 4.04 10.76
CA HIS A 354 16.53 3.85 10.30
C HIS A 354 16.32 4.48 8.93
N VAL A 355 16.80 5.71 8.75
CA VAL A 355 16.71 6.40 7.46
C VAL A 355 17.59 5.70 6.42
N ALA A 356 18.77 5.20 6.80
CA ALA A 356 19.64 4.45 5.90
C ALA A 356 19.00 3.13 5.44
N GLY A 357 18.37 2.38 6.34
CA GLY A 357 17.63 1.16 6.02
C GLY A 357 16.44 1.44 5.09
N VAL A 358 15.64 2.47 5.37
CA VAL A 358 14.52 2.86 4.49
C VAL A 358 15.03 3.38 3.14
N SER A 359 16.15 4.11 3.10
CA SER A 359 16.79 4.51 1.85
C SER A 359 17.26 3.30 1.03
N ALA A 360 17.73 2.22 1.70
CA ALA A 360 18.07 0.97 1.03
C ALA A 360 16.83 0.27 0.45
N LEU A 361 15.69 0.28 1.16
CA LEU A 361 14.43 -0.20 0.60
C LEU A 361 14.01 0.62 -0.63
N ILE A 362 14.09 1.96 -0.58
CA ILE A 362 13.80 2.83 -1.74
C ILE A 362 14.75 2.53 -2.90
N ARG A 363 16.06 2.43 -2.63
CA ARG A 363 17.09 2.17 -3.65
C ARG A 363 16.85 0.86 -4.39
N SER A 364 16.49 -0.21 -3.66
CA SER A 364 16.22 -1.54 -4.22
C SER A 364 15.00 -1.57 -5.15
N THR A 365 14.09 -0.59 -5.07
CA THR A 365 13.02 -0.42 -6.06
C THR A 365 13.53 0.17 -7.38
N GLY A 366 14.82 0.53 -7.46
CA GLY A 366 15.50 1.09 -8.63
C GLY A 366 15.44 2.62 -8.71
N VAL A 367 15.28 3.33 -7.59
CA VAL A 367 15.53 4.79 -7.49
C VAL A 367 17.03 5.02 -7.38
N ASP A 368 17.64 5.72 -8.34
CA ASP A 368 19.10 5.72 -8.53
C ASP A 368 19.80 7.01 -8.06
N THR A 369 19.07 8.08 -7.77
CA THR A 369 19.68 9.35 -7.40
C THR A 369 19.46 9.73 -5.94
N PRO A 370 20.48 10.29 -5.24
CA PRO A 370 20.35 10.75 -3.86
C PRO A 370 19.24 11.79 -3.65
N ASP A 371 19.11 12.71 -4.60
CA ASP A 371 18.08 13.76 -4.54
C ASP A 371 16.66 13.20 -4.63
N GLU A 372 16.46 12.18 -5.46
CA GLU A 372 15.15 11.51 -5.56
C GLU A 372 14.82 10.73 -4.29
N ILE A 373 15.81 10.02 -3.70
CA ILE A 373 15.65 9.34 -2.40
C ILE A 373 15.28 10.36 -1.32
N LEU A 374 15.99 11.49 -1.21
CA LEU A 374 15.67 12.56 -0.28
C LEU A 374 14.26 13.12 -0.48
N ASN A 375 13.87 13.34 -1.74
CA ASN A 375 12.53 13.83 -2.08
C ASN A 375 11.44 12.83 -1.69
N ILE A 376 11.64 11.54 -1.93
CA ILE A 376 10.73 10.47 -1.51
C ILE A 376 10.60 10.45 0.00
N LEU A 377 11.71 10.45 0.74
CA LEU A 377 11.71 10.48 2.21
C LEU A 377 10.94 11.69 2.75
N LYS A 378 11.17 12.88 2.18
CA LYS A 378 10.48 14.11 2.60
C LYS A 378 8.99 14.11 2.26
N GLN A 379 8.60 13.58 1.12
CA GLN A 379 7.19 13.57 0.68
C GLN A 379 6.37 12.50 1.41
N SER A 380 6.97 11.35 1.68
CA SER A 380 6.32 10.22 2.35
C SER A 380 6.26 10.36 3.88
N SER A 381 7.07 11.24 4.47
CA SER A 381 7.11 11.42 5.92
C SER A 381 5.76 11.87 6.48
N ARG A 382 5.38 11.35 7.65
CA ARG A 382 4.17 11.77 8.37
C ARG A 382 4.39 13.16 8.93
N LYS A 383 3.66 14.12 8.40
CA LYS A 383 3.78 15.54 8.75
C LYS A 383 3.35 15.82 10.19
N VAL A 384 4.12 16.65 10.87
CA VAL A 384 3.78 17.16 12.20
C VAL A 384 3.15 18.55 12.03
N SER A 385 1.93 18.72 12.55
CA SER A 385 1.28 20.02 12.60
C SER A 385 1.92 20.85 13.72
N GLU A 386 2.25 22.11 13.49
CA GLU A 386 2.80 23.05 14.50
C GLU A 386 4.26 22.80 14.93
N ASP A 387 5.11 22.31 14.04
CA ASP A 387 6.56 22.21 14.29
C ASP A 387 7.29 23.52 13.94
N HIS A 388 7.06 24.56 14.72
CA HIS A 388 7.65 25.89 14.49
C HIS A 388 9.18 25.96 14.67
N LEU A 389 9.76 25.00 15.39
CA LEU A 389 11.19 24.94 15.68
C LEU A 389 11.94 23.95 14.78
N ASN A 390 11.25 23.31 13.85
CA ASN A 390 11.80 22.29 12.98
C ASN A 390 12.44 21.13 13.76
N HIS A 391 11.69 20.56 14.71
CA HIS A 391 12.13 19.42 15.51
C HIS A 391 12.26 18.14 14.67
N PHE A 392 11.41 18.02 13.63
CA PHE A 392 11.18 16.80 12.88
C PHE A 392 11.55 16.90 11.39
N GLY A 393 12.06 18.05 10.95
CA GLY A 393 12.32 18.26 9.52
C GLY A 393 11.05 18.13 8.68
N ALA A 394 11.09 17.28 7.68
CA ALA A 394 9.91 16.98 6.85
C ALA A 394 8.81 16.21 7.60
N GLY A 395 9.12 15.62 8.76
CA GLY A 395 8.20 14.83 9.57
C GLY A 395 8.83 13.50 10.03
N HIS A 396 8.00 12.61 10.55
CA HIS A 396 8.43 11.28 10.96
C HIS A 396 8.62 10.34 9.77
N LEU A 397 9.70 9.57 9.79
CA LEU A 397 9.99 8.53 8.81
C LEU A 397 8.82 7.53 8.70
N ASP A 398 8.45 7.16 7.47
CA ASP A 398 7.46 6.14 7.16
C ASP A 398 7.96 5.27 6.02
N ALA A 399 8.37 4.04 6.32
CA ALA A 399 8.98 3.13 5.37
C ALA A 399 7.99 2.65 4.30
N ASN A 400 6.76 2.33 4.71
CA ASN A 400 5.74 1.89 3.76
C ASN A 400 5.38 3.00 2.77
N ALA A 401 5.06 4.20 3.27
CA ALA A 401 4.75 5.33 2.41
C ALA A 401 5.90 5.68 1.46
N ALA A 402 7.17 5.55 1.92
CA ALA A 402 8.36 5.80 1.12
C ALA A 402 8.52 4.77 -0.01
N VAL A 403 8.41 3.48 0.29
CA VAL A 403 8.50 2.40 -0.71
C VAL A 403 7.35 2.50 -1.71
N GLN A 404 6.12 2.72 -1.24
CA GLN A 404 4.97 2.91 -2.13
C GLN A 404 5.13 4.13 -3.05
N LEU A 405 5.71 5.23 -2.55
CA LEU A 405 5.99 6.42 -3.37
C LEU A 405 7.09 6.15 -4.39
N ALA A 406 8.15 5.44 -4.00
CA ALA A 406 9.25 5.03 -4.88
C ALA A 406 8.76 4.15 -6.04
N LEU A 407 7.87 3.22 -5.77
CA LEU A 407 7.25 2.36 -6.78
C LEU A 407 6.36 3.13 -7.75
N LYS A 408 5.65 4.19 -7.28
CA LYS A 408 4.81 5.03 -8.14
C LYS A 408 5.59 5.80 -9.21
N GLY A 409 6.81 6.19 -8.94
CA GLY A 409 7.66 6.93 -9.89
C GLY A 409 8.15 6.09 -11.08
N LYS A 410 8.08 4.78 -11.00
CA LYS A 410 8.63 3.83 -11.99
C LYS A 410 7.59 2.91 -12.63
N ILE A 411 6.32 3.35 -12.67
CA ILE A 411 5.26 2.57 -13.33
C ILE A 411 5.61 2.43 -14.81
N THR A 412 6.15 1.27 -15.18
CA THR A 412 6.20 0.86 -16.58
C THR A 412 4.76 0.65 -17.07
N PHE A 413 4.55 0.71 -18.40
CA PHE A 413 3.21 0.47 -18.96
C PHE A 413 2.61 -0.89 -18.47
N ASN A 414 3.45 -1.89 -18.25
CA ASN A 414 3.05 -3.18 -17.69
C ASN A 414 2.68 -3.11 -16.21
N ASP A 415 3.38 -2.31 -15.41
CA ASP A 415 3.06 -2.11 -13.99
C ASP A 415 1.80 -1.27 -13.82
N PHE A 416 1.61 -0.28 -14.69
CA PHE A 416 0.34 0.46 -14.77
C PHE A 416 -0.83 -0.48 -15.08
N PHE A 417 -0.69 -1.42 -16.02
CA PHE A 417 -1.72 -2.42 -16.28
C PHE A 417 -1.85 -3.44 -15.15
N ARG A 418 -0.76 -3.81 -14.48
CA ARG A 418 -0.77 -4.67 -13.30
C ARG A 418 -1.52 -3.99 -12.16
N TRP A 419 -1.18 -2.72 -11.88
CA TRP A 419 -1.87 -1.89 -10.89
C TRP A 419 -3.36 -1.71 -11.23
N LEU A 420 -3.72 -1.36 -12.46
CA LEU A 420 -5.12 -1.29 -12.91
C LEU A 420 -5.86 -2.61 -12.66
N ARG A 421 -5.18 -3.73 -12.85
CA ARG A 421 -5.75 -5.06 -12.63
C ARG A 421 -5.87 -5.40 -11.14
N GLN A 422 -4.85 -5.10 -10.34
CA GLN A 422 -4.83 -5.33 -8.88
C GLN A 422 -5.80 -4.42 -8.15
N SER A 423 -5.87 -3.15 -8.54
CA SER A 423 -6.84 -2.19 -8.00
C SER A 423 -8.27 -2.39 -8.51
N GLY A 424 -8.49 -3.39 -9.37
CA GLY A 424 -9.81 -3.69 -9.91
C GLY A 424 -10.28 -2.80 -11.06
N TYR A 425 -9.50 -1.82 -11.48
CA TYR A 425 -9.88 -0.88 -12.56
C TYR A 425 -10.08 -1.55 -13.92
N LEU A 426 -9.41 -2.67 -14.21
CA LEU A 426 -9.65 -3.46 -15.41
C LEU A 426 -10.83 -4.45 -15.25
N ASN A 427 -11.43 -4.50 -14.08
CA ASN A 427 -12.62 -5.28 -13.83
C ASN A 427 -13.84 -4.45 -14.21
N LEU A 428 -14.58 -4.87 -15.21
CA LEU A 428 -15.85 -4.24 -15.60
C LEU A 428 -16.80 -4.10 -14.41
N ARG A 429 -16.71 -4.99 -13.43
CA ARG A 429 -17.49 -4.92 -12.20
C ARG A 429 -17.14 -3.70 -11.34
N PHE A 430 -15.87 -3.30 -11.29
CA PHE A 430 -15.46 -2.07 -10.59
C PHE A 430 -16.19 -0.85 -11.15
N TRP A 431 -16.26 -0.74 -12.48
CA TRP A 431 -16.91 0.37 -13.17
C TRP A 431 -18.44 0.29 -13.14
N ILE A 432 -18.98 -0.91 -13.05
CA ILE A 432 -20.43 -1.15 -13.02
C ILE A 432 -20.95 -1.15 -11.59
N ASP A 433 -20.19 -1.63 -10.61
CA ASP A 433 -20.66 -1.91 -9.25
C ASP A 433 -20.19 -0.92 -8.18
N GLY A 434 -19.18 -0.09 -8.42
CA GLY A 434 -18.56 0.65 -7.32
C GLY A 434 -18.19 -0.28 -6.13
N GLY A 435 -18.08 -1.58 -6.40
CA GLY A 435 -17.58 -2.61 -5.50
C GLY A 435 -18.58 -3.39 -4.64
N ALA A 436 -19.85 -3.00 -4.46
CA ALA A 436 -20.63 -3.63 -3.40
C ALA A 436 -22.12 -3.88 -3.67
N VAL A 437 -22.71 -3.47 -4.79
CA VAL A 437 -24.17 -3.57 -4.94
C VAL A 437 -24.59 -4.73 -5.83
N ALA A 438 -25.68 -5.39 -5.45
CA ALA A 438 -26.24 -6.54 -6.12
C ALA A 438 -26.32 -6.39 -7.65
N LEU A 439 -25.77 -7.38 -8.36
CA LEU A 439 -25.70 -7.47 -9.83
C LEU A 439 -27.07 -7.29 -10.51
N LEU A 440 -28.15 -7.80 -9.91
CA LEU A 440 -29.48 -7.80 -10.47
C LEU A 440 -30.07 -6.39 -10.73
N PRO A 441 -30.02 -5.43 -9.79
CA PRO A 441 -30.48 -4.07 -10.06
C PRO A 441 -29.75 -3.40 -11.21
N LYS A 442 -28.45 -3.62 -11.36
CA LYS A 442 -27.65 -3.00 -12.41
C LYS A 442 -27.85 -3.62 -13.77
N LEU A 443 -28.01 -4.93 -13.84
CA LEU A 443 -28.52 -5.57 -15.05
C LEU A 443 -29.89 -5.02 -15.42
N GLY A 444 -30.75 -4.80 -14.42
CA GLY A 444 -32.05 -4.16 -14.62
C GLY A 444 -31.93 -2.73 -15.19
N MET A 445 -30.99 -1.93 -14.69
CA MET A 445 -30.73 -0.56 -15.18
C MET A 445 -30.27 -0.56 -16.65
N VAL A 446 -29.31 -1.43 -17.00
CA VAL A 446 -28.80 -1.54 -18.38
C VAL A 446 -29.91 -2.07 -19.31
N ILE A 447 -30.55 -3.19 -18.97
CA ILE A 447 -31.63 -3.78 -19.75
C ILE A 447 -32.78 -2.78 -19.86
N GLY A 448 -33.16 -2.12 -18.77
CA GLY A 448 -34.18 -1.10 -18.74
C GLY A 448 -33.87 0.07 -19.67
N SER A 449 -32.61 0.51 -19.74
CA SER A 449 -32.19 1.57 -20.65
C SER A 449 -32.41 1.19 -22.14
N TYR A 450 -32.08 -0.05 -22.49
CA TYR A 450 -32.28 -0.57 -23.84
C TYR A 450 -33.75 -0.81 -24.16
N LEU A 451 -34.57 -1.24 -23.21
CA LEU A 451 -36.02 -1.36 -23.38
C LEU A 451 -36.67 0.02 -23.61
N LEU A 452 -36.29 1.02 -22.83
CA LEU A 452 -36.74 2.40 -23.01
C LEU A 452 -36.32 2.96 -24.38
N ALA A 453 -35.08 2.73 -24.79
CA ALA A 453 -34.58 3.11 -26.11
C ALA A 453 -35.34 2.37 -27.24
N TRP A 454 -35.70 1.11 -27.04
CA TRP A 454 -36.48 0.33 -27.99
C TRP A 454 -37.92 0.89 -28.15
N PHE A 455 -38.56 1.31 -27.07
CA PHE A 455 -39.83 2.02 -27.12
C PHE A 455 -39.74 3.31 -27.95
N MET A 456 -38.61 3.99 -27.83
CA MET A 456 -38.34 5.24 -28.58
C MET A 456 -37.68 4.99 -29.95
N ARG A 457 -37.61 3.75 -30.44
CA ARG A 457 -36.84 3.35 -31.64
C ARG A 457 -37.20 4.11 -32.94
N ASN A 458 -38.41 4.65 -33.05
CA ASN A 458 -38.84 5.43 -34.19
C ASN A 458 -38.15 6.80 -34.26
N TYR A 459 -37.57 7.27 -33.15
CA TYR A 459 -36.92 8.57 -32.99
C TYR A 459 -35.41 8.48 -32.77
N LEU A 460 -34.89 7.25 -32.59
CA LEU A 460 -33.51 7.02 -32.19
C LEU A 460 -32.76 6.16 -33.21
N PRO A 461 -31.70 6.66 -33.84
CA PRO A 461 -30.78 5.82 -34.59
C PRO A 461 -29.87 5.06 -33.62
N PHE A 462 -29.86 3.74 -33.65
CA PHE A 462 -28.95 2.92 -32.85
C PHE A 462 -27.50 3.05 -33.36
N THR A 463 -26.87 4.18 -33.02
CA THR A 463 -25.48 4.51 -33.33
C THR A 463 -24.55 4.12 -32.16
N PHE A 464 -23.25 4.12 -32.41
CA PHE A 464 -22.24 3.93 -31.33
C PHE A 464 -22.42 4.99 -30.21
N GLY A 465 -22.68 6.26 -30.60
CA GLY A 465 -22.93 7.34 -29.63
C GLY A 465 -24.12 7.06 -28.73
N LEU A 466 -25.29 6.64 -29.30
CA LEU A 466 -26.45 6.30 -28.50
C LEU A 466 -26.17 5.14 -27.54
N ASN A 467 -25.56 4.05 -28.03
CA ASN A 467 -25.30 2.87 -27.22
C ASN A 467 -24.33 3.17 -26.08
N SER A 468 -23.24 3.91 -26.34
CA SER A 468 -22.33 4.34 -25.30
C SER A 468 -23.01 5.23 -24.26
N GLY A 469 -23.92 6.13 -24.68
CA GLY A 469 -24.71 6.94 -23.78
C GLY A 469 -25.66 6.11 -22.91
N LEU A 470 -26.36 5.12 -23.48
CA LEU A 470 -27.23 4.21 -22.72
C LEU A 470 -26.47 3.48 -21.60
N ILE A 471 -25.33 2.91 -21.94
CA ILE A 471 -24.46 2.21 -20.95
C ILE A 471 -23.96 3.20 -19.91
N PHE A 472 -23.45 4.33 -20.34
CA PHE A 472 -22.88 5.35 -19.45
C PHE A 472 -23.92 5.91 -18.47
N GLY A 473 -25.10 6.23 -18.96
CA GLY A 473 -26.19 6.75 -18.13
C GLY A 473 -26.77 5.71 -17.17
N SER A 474 -26.91 4.45 -17.62
CA SER A 474 -27.46 3.38 -16.79
C SER A 474 -26.48 2.77 -15.80
N SER A 475 -25.18 2.95 -16.00
CA SER A 475 -24.15 2.44 -15.07
C SER A 475 -24.09 3.20 -13.75
N GLY A 476 -24.71 4.37 -13.67
CA GLY A 476 -24.62 5.25 -12.51
C GLY A 476 -23.27 5.96 -12.34
N LEU A 477 -22.32 5.68 -13.23
CA LEU A 477 -20.92 6.11 -13.15
C LEU A 477 -20.75 7.62 -12.99
N PHE A 478 -21.60 8.40 -13.67
CA PHE A 478 -21.53 9.87 -13.68
C PHE A 478 -22.54 10.54 -12.75
N PHE A 479 -23.58 9.82 -12.32
CA PHE A 479 -24.75 10.48 -11.77
C PHE A 479 -25.09 10.08 -10.33
N LEU A 480 -24.74 8.86 -9.93
CA LEU A 480 -25.18 8.31 -8.66
C LEU A 480 -24.06 7.79 -7.77
N GLN A 481 -22.98 7.33 -8.34
CA GLN A 481 -21.80 6.86 -7.58
C GLN A 481 -20.55 7.48 -8.19
N GLY A 482 -19.73 8.09 -7.34
CA GLY A 482 -18.55 8.78 -7.79
C GLY A 482 -17.46 7.85 -8.26
N LEU A 483 -16.71 8.32 -9.23
CA LEU A 483 -15.39 7.81 -9.55
C LEU A 483 -14.40 8.42 -8.57
N TYR A 484 -13.64 7.58 -7.87
CA TYR A 484 -12.41 8.03 -7.25
C TYR A 484 -11.38 8.27 -8.35
N TRP A 485 -11.03 9.52 -8.57
CA TRP A 485 -9.95 9.87 -9.50
C TRP A 485 -8.58 9.57 -8.90
N PHE A 486 -8.47 9.74 -7.57
CA PHE A 486 -7.29 9.43 -6.80
C PHE A 486 -7.72 8.92 -5.42
N ASP A 487 -7.14 7.83 -4.96
CA ASP A 487 -7.34 7.33 -3.60
C ASP A 487 -6.51 8.18 -2.62
N LEU A 488 -7.11 9.28 -2.17
CA LEU A 488 -6.51 10.16 -1.17
C LEU A 488 -7.08 9.78 0.20
N PRO A 489 -6.24 9.38 1.15
CA PRO A 489 -6.67 8.58 2.31
C PRO A 489 -7.46 9.36 3.37
N GLN A 490 -7.47 10.69 3.40
CA GLN A 490 -8.11 11.44 4.49
C GLN A 490 -8.74 12.77 4.09
N TRP A 491 -9.80 13.16 4.82
CA TRP A 491 -10.36 14.51 4.83
C TRP A 491 -9.29 15.55 5.28
N PRO A 492 -9.15 16.75 4.64
CA PRO A 492 -9.94 17.22 3.49
C PRO A 492 -9.38 16.80 2.11
N MET A 493 -8.25 16.10 2.04
CA MET A 493 -7.60 15.76 0.77
C MET A 493 -8.44 14.80 -0.07
N ARG A 494 -9.20 13.90 0.57
CA ARG A 494 -10.15 13.00 -0.09
C ARG A 494 -11.19 13.76 -0.94
N LEU A 495 -11.49 15.00 -0.58
CA LEU A 495 -12.38 15.88 -1.35
C LEU A 495 -11.89 16.12 -2.79
N PHE A 496 -10.58 16.28 -2.98
CA PHE A 496 -9.98 16.52 -4.29
C PHE A 496 -9.87 15.27 -5.15
N GLY A 497 -9.86 14.09 -4.54
CA GLY A 497 -9.85 12.81 -5.23
C GLY A 497 -11.25 12.26 -5.52
N SER A 498 -12.29 12.80 -4.87
CA SER A 498 -13.67 12.31 -4.99
C SER A 498 -14.38 12.92 -6.19
N SER A 499 -15.22 12.14 -6.85
CA SER A 499 -16.11 12.68 -7.86
C SER A 499 -17.16 13.61 -7.24
N LEU A 500 -17.71 14.54 -8.02
CA LEU A 500 -18.72 15.48 -7.54
C LEU A 500 -19.94 14.81 -6.89
N PRO A 501 -20.50 13.67 -7.40
CA PRO A 501 -21.59 12.98 -6.74
C PRO A 501 -21.26 12.44 -5.34
N GLU A 502 -20.00 12.11 -5.10
CA GLU A 502 -19.55 11.53 -3.82
C GLU A 502 -19.17 12.57 -2.77
N LEU A 503 -18.98 13.83 -3.20
CA LEU A 503 -18.66 14.94 -2.31
C LEU A 503 -19.55 15.00 -1.07
N GLY A 504 -20.81 14.67 -1.21
CA GLY A 504 -21.70 14.68 -0.09
C GLY A 504 -21.59 13.47 0.83
N ASN A 505 -21.28 12.30 0.31
CA ASN A 505 -21.00 11.13 1.16
C ASN A 505 -19.76 11.37 2.01
N VAL A 506 -18.75 12.05 1.45
CA VAL A 506 -17.54 12.45 2.14
C VAL A 506 -17.83 13.52 3.21
N VAL A 507 -18.70 14.49 2.90
CA VAL A 507 -19.02 15.60 3.82
C VAL A 507 -20.03 15.19 4.89
N PHE A 508 -21.06 14.40 4.52
CA PHE A 508 -22.18 14.07 5.41
C PHE A 508 -22.14 12.65 5.96
N GLY A 509 -21.19 11.82 5.53
CA GLY A 509 -20.95 10.49 6.09
C GLY A 509 -22.06 9.46 5.86
N ASN A 510 -22.90 9.65 4.84
CA ASN A 510 -23.96 8.70 4.51
C ASN A 510 -23.92 8.25 3.04
N ALA A 511 -24.45 7.06 2.75
CA ALA A 511 -24.45 6.45 1.42
C ALA A 511 -25.63 6.86 0.51
N ASN A 512 -26.37 7.91 0.85
CA ASN A 512 -27.54 8.34 0.11
C ASN A 512 -27.14 9.14 -1.13
N PHE A 513 -27.98 9.10 -2.17
CA PHE A 513 -27.71 9.82 -3.42
C PHE A 513 -27.79 11.34 -3.24
N ASN A 514 -26.88 12.03 -3.91
CA ASN A 514 -26.93 13.48 -4.01
C ASN A 514 -28.10 13.90 -4.90
N PRO A 515 -29.04 14.73 -4.42
CA PRO A 515 -30.24 15.12 -5.18
C PRO A 515 -29.94 15.83 -6.50
N LEU A 516 -28.86 16.60 -6.59
CA LEU A 516 -28.46 17.27 -7.82
C LEU A 516 -28.11 16.25 -8.93
N PHE A 517 -27.32 15.24 -8.56
CA PHE A 517 -26.87 14.21 -9.50
C PHE A 517 -27.95 13.15 -9.76
N ALA A 518 -28.81 12.88 -8.80
CA ALA A 518 -29.99 12.03 -8.95
C ALA A 518 -31.16 12.77 -9.59
N SER A 519 -30.92 13.71 -10.51
CA SER A 519 -31.93 14.54 -11.17
C SER A 519 -31.72 14.65 -12.68
N VAL A 520 -32.67 15.27 -13.33
CA VAL A 520 -32.62 15.60 -14.78
C VAL A 520 -31.59 16.70 -15.10
N LEU A 521 -31.08 17.43 -14.13
CA LEU A 521 -30.23 18.61 -14.36
C LEU A 521 -28.90 18.27 -15.06
N ILE A 522 -28.26 17.20 -14.67
CA ILE A 522 -27.01 16.77 -15.32
C ILE A 522 -27.26 16.27 -16.75
N PRO A 523 -28.23 15.35 -17.01
CA PRO A 523 -28.65 15.04 -18.37
C PRO A 523 -29.01 16.25 -19.21
N PHE A 524 -29.71 17.23 -18.63
CA PHE A 524 -30.06 18.48 -19.32
C PHE A 524 -28.80 19.26 -19.74
N ALA A 525 -27.82 19.40 -18.83
CA ALA A 525 -26.57 20.07 -19.16
C ALA A 525 -25.81 19.37 -20.29
N LEU A 526 -25.76 18.02 -20.27
CA LEU A 526 -25.16 17.25 -21.38
C LEU A 526 -25.88 17.46 -22.72
N VAL A 527 -27.20 17.45 -22.70
CA VAL A 527 -27.99 17.70 -23.94
C VAL A 527 -27.73 19.13 -24.40
N ALA A 528 -27.77 20.12 -23.53
CA ALA A 528 -27.54 21.52 -23.88
C ALA A 528 -26.16 21.74 -24.53
N LEU A 529 -25.12 21.06 -24.01
CA LEU A 529 -23.77 21.15 -24.55
C LEU A 529 -23.59 20.43 -25.88
N PHE A 530 -24.20 19.25 -26.04
CA PHE A 530 -23.85 18.35 -27.13
C PHE A 530 -24.92 18.22 -28.23
N LEU A 531 -26.13 18.78 -28.08
CA LEU A 531 -27.22 18.63 -29.06
C LEU A 531 -26.83 19.15 -30.45
N GLY A 532 -25.98 20.17 -30.52
CA GLY A 532 -25.45 20.71 -31.78
C GLY A 532 -24.29 19.92 -32.38
N HIS A 533 -23.71 18.96 -31.67
CA HIS A 533 -22.52 18.23 -32.12
C HIS A 533 -22.92 16.96 -32.90
N PRO A 534 -22.40 16.72 -34.11
CA PRO A 534 -22.82 15.60 -34.95
C PRO A 534 -22.64 14.22 -34.34
N SER A 535 -21.56 14.01 -33.57
CA SER A 535 -21.22 12.70 -32.97
C SER A 535 -21.74 12.57 -31.55
N PHE A 536 -21.64 13.62 -30.71
CA PHE A 536 -21.95 13.54 -29.28
C PHE A 536 -23.44 13.79 -28.96
N LYS A 537 -24.26 14.31 -29.87
CA LYS A 537 -25.70 14.48 -29.63
C LYS A 537 -26.39 13.18 -29.23
N TRP A 538 -26.07 12.07 -29.90
CA TRP A 538 -26.67 10.77 -29.61
C TRP A 538 -26.15 10.16 -28.31
N PHE A 539 -24.91 10.45 -27.92
CA PHE A 539 -24.38 10.09 -26.61
C PHE A 539 -25.14 10.81 -25.47
N ALA A 540 -25.39 12.11 -25.61
CA ALA A 540 -26.15 12.87 -24.63
C ALA A 540 -27.60 12.38 -24.49
N ILE A 541 -28.25 12.09 -25.60
CA ILE A 541 -29.64 11.54 -25.63
C ILE A 541 -29.64 10.13 -24.99
N GLY A 542 -28.69 9.28 -25.35
CA GLY A 542 -28.56 7.95 -24.77
C GLY A 542 -28.31 8.00 -23.26
N SER A 543 -27.50 8.94 -22.81
CA SER A 543 -27.23 9.16 -21.37
C SER A 543 -28.51 9.56 -20.62
N CYS A 544 -29.37 10.39 -21.20
CA CYS A 544 -30.67 10.73 -20.59
C CYS A 544 -31.53 9.49 -20.36
N ILE A 545 -31.61 8.61 -21.36
CA ILE A 545 -32.41 7.37 -21.28
C ILE A 545 -31.79 6.41 -20.26
N GLY A 546 -30.44 6.30 -20.25
CA GLY A 546 -29.71 5.51 -19.28
C GLY A 546 -29.96 5.97 -17.85
N VAL A 547 -29.89 7.28 -17.61
CA VAL A 547 -30.17 7.88 -16.30
C VAL A 547 -31.61 7.64 -15.89
N ALA A 548 -32.57 7.77 -16.81
CA ALA A 548 -33.97 7.48 -16.51
C ALA A 548 -34.17 6.03 -16.01
N ALA A 549 -33.54 5.06 -16.66
CA ALA A 549 -33.58 3.67 -16.23
C ALA A 549 -32.90 3.48 -14.84
N CYS A 550 -31.77 4.13 -14.63
CA CYS A 550 -31.07 4.10 -13.36
C CYS A 550 -31.92 4.64 -12.22
N LEU A 551 -32.50 5.83 -12.38
CA LEU A 551 -33.38 6.47 -11.39
C LEU A 551 -34.65 5.65 -11.12
N GLY A 552 -35.23 5.06 -12.17
CA GLY A 552 -36.44 4.22 -12.05
C GLY A 552 -36.18 2.95 -11.24
N ILE A 553 -35.09 2.25 -11.50
CA ILE A 553 -34.70 1.04 -10.74
C ILE A 553 -34.32 1.41 -9.32
N SER A 554 -33.51 2.49 -9.12
CA SER A 554 -33.13 2.96 -7.78
C SER A 554 -34.34 3.33 -6.92
N ALA A 555 -35.40 3.90 -7.50
CA ALA A 555 -36.63 4.21 -6.79
C ALA A 555 -37.30 2.95 -6.18
N VAL A 556 -37.10 1.79 -6.81
CA VAL A 556 -37.66 0.51 -6.32
C VAL A 556 -36.75 -0.16 -5.32
N VAL A 557 -35.43 -0.21 -5.62
CA VAL A 557 -34.46 -1.04 -4.90
C VAL A 557 -33.89 -0.31 -3.67
N ASP A 558 -33.38 0.90 -3.88
CA ASP A 558 -32.76 1.72 -2.82
C ASP A 558 -32.98 3.21 -3.10
N PRO A 559 -34.06 3.79 -2.56
CA PRO A 559 -34.47 5.17 -2.87
C PRO A 559 -33.76 6.25 -2.05
N GLY A 560 -32.68 5.95 -1.34
CA GLY A 560 -32.00 6.87 -0.43
C GLY A 560 -31.50 8.15 -1.11
N ILE A 561 -32.02 9.33 -0.70
CA ILE A 561 -31.59 10.66 -1.18
C ILE A 561 -31.32 11.57 0.01
N TRP A 562 -30.26 12.37 -0.04
CA TRP A 562 -29.97 13.37 0.97
C TRP A 562 -31.16 14.29 1.21
N LEU A 563 -31.40 14.63 2.44
CA LEU A 563 -32.47 15.50 2.90
C LEU A 563 -33.89 14.96 2.67
N LEU A 564 -34.07 13.92 1.82
CA LEU A 564 -35.36 13.33 1.51
C LEU A 564 -35.57 11.95 2.16
N GLY A 565 -34.49 11.37 2.73
CA GLY A 565 -34.51 10.04 3.33
C GLY A 565 -34.73 8.89 2.34
N ASN A 566 -35.26 7.74 2.82
CA ASN A 566 -35.48 6.52 2.02
C ASN A 566 -36.97 6.22 1.79
N GLY A 567 -37.85 7.17 2.10
CA GLY A 567 -39.30 7.01 2.08
C GLY A 567 -39.98 7.33 0.75
N ALA A 568 -41.28 7.51 0.80
CA ALA A 568 -42.13 7.81 -0.35
C ALA A 568 -41.73 9.10 -1.09
N ILE A 569 -41.23 10.11 -0.38
CA ILE A 569 -40.77 11.38 -0.96
C ILE A 569 -39.55 11.16 -1.84
N ALA A 570 -38.55 10.42 -1.39
CA ALA A 570 -37.37 10.11 -2.16
C ALA A 570 -37.71 9.26 -3.40
N ARG A 571 -38.59 8.27 -3.26
CA ARG A 571 -39.09 7.47 -4.38
C ARG A 571 -39.78 8.33 -5.43
N SER A 572 -40.68 9.23 -5.00
CA SER A 572 -41.40 10.16 -5.90
C SER A 572 -40.39 11.09 -6.60
N TYR A 573 -39.39 11.59 -5.91
CA TYR A 573 -38.35 12.42 -6.50
C TYR A 573 -37.61 11.69 -7.62
N LEU A 574 -37.17 10.44 -7.39
CA LEU A 574 -36.48 9.63 -8.41
C LEU A 574 -37.35 9.34 -9.62
N LEU A 575 -38.63 8.96 -9.40
CA LEU A 575 -39.56 8.66 -10.48
C LEU A 575 -39.90 9.91 -11.33
N VAL A 576 -40.11 11.07 -10.70
CA VAL A 576 -40.36 12.33 -11.42
C VAL A 576 -39.14 12.70 -12.26
N ASN A 577 -37.93 12.60 -11.72
CA ASN A 577 -36.71 12.89 -12.46
C ASN A 577 -36.45 11.87 -13.58
N ALA A 578 -36.79 10.59 -13.40
CA ALA A 578 -36.76 9.60 -14.46
C ALA A 578 -37.70 9.96 -15.63
N ALA A 579 -38.94 10.37 -15.33
CA ALA A 579 -39.89 10.83 -16.34
C ALA A 579 -39.39 12.10 -17.06
N LEU A 580 -38.83 13.07 -16.34
CA LEU A 580 -38.23 14.27 -16.91
C LEU A 580 -37.05 13.96 -17.83
N CYS A 581 -36.19 12.99 -17.48
CA CYS A 581 -35.10 12.52 -18.34
C CYS A 581 -35.64 11.90 -19.65
N LEU A 582 -36.70 11.11 -19.59
CA LEU A 582 -37.35 10.55 -20.80
C LEU A 582 -37.97 11.64 -21.67
N GLY A 583 -38.68 12.61 -21.06
CA GLY A 583 -39.22 13.76 -21.77
C GLY A 583 -38.13 14.58 -22.47
N LEU A 584 -37.03 14.82 -21.78
CA LEU A 584 -35.85 15.50 -22.33
C LEU A 584 -35.26 14.73 -23.52
N ALA A 585 -35.07 13.42 -23.37
CA ALA A 585 -34.55 12.57 -24.45
C ALA A 585 -35.45 12.58 -25.67
N TYR A 586 -36.77 12.57 -25.48
CA TYR A 586 -37.77 12.64 -26.56
C TYR A 586 -37.69 13.98 -27.32
N VAL A 587 -37.72 15.11 -26.60
CA VAL A 587 -37.62 16.44 -27.22
C VAL A 587 -36.30 16.63 -27.94
N ALA A 588 -35.21 16.19 -27.32
CA ALA A 588 -33.86 16.28 -27.90
C ALA A 588 -33.73 15.40 -29.17
N SER A 589 -34.37 14.22 -29.20
CA SER A 589 -34.33 13.31 -30.36
C SER A 589 -35.06 13.89 -31.58
N GLN A 590 -36.19 14.56 -31.38
CA GLN A 590 -36.90 15.25 -32.46
C GLN A 590 -36.04 16.35 -33.09
N ARG A 591 -35.45 17.23 -32.27
CA ARG A 591 -34.57 18.30 -32.77
C ARG A 591 -33.27 17.77 -33.39
N ALA A 592 -32.78 16.62 -32.94
CA ALA A 592 -31.57 15.99 -33.50
C ALA A 592 -31.82 15.35 -34.87
N SER A 593 -33.05 14.98 -35.19
CA SER A 593 -33.45 14.42 -36.51
C SER A 593 -33.76 15.49 -37.56
N GLU A 594 -34.04 16.72 -37.13
CA GLU A 594 -34.32 17.86 -38.04
C GLU A 594 -33.04 18.56 -38.54
N ARG A 595 -31.87 18.24 -37.97
CA ARG A 595 -30.54 18.71 -38.37
C ARG A 595 -29.67 17.54 -38.82
#